data_f15f465afe50ca57b6e7d6528e27d197
#
_entry.id   f15f465afe50ca57b6e7d6528e27d197
#
_cell.length_a   1.000
_cell.length_b   1.000
_cell.length_c   1.000
_cell.angle_alpha   90.00
_cell.angle_beta   90.00
_cell.angle_gamma   90.00
#
_symmetry.space_group_name_H-M   'P 1'
#
loop_
_entity.id
_entity.type
_entity.pdbx_description
1 polymer ?
#
loop_
_entity_poly.entity_id
_entity_poly.type
_entity_poly.pdbx_seq_one_letter_code
_entity_poly.pdbx_strand_id
1 'polypeptide(L)'
;ALNHILKDMVVRTQTLLGKDAPYVPGWDCHGLPIEWKVEEQYRKKKLNKDEVPAVEFRAECRAYAQNWVDTQREQLKRLGINADWDNPYLTMDFQAEATIVAELLKFAESGQLYRGAKPVMWSPVEKTALAEAEVEYEDIVSTQIDVAFEIVESPIAELVGAHAVI
;
A
#
# COMPACT_ATOMS: atom_id res chain seq x y z
N ALA A 1 14.86 -12.91 6.10
CA ALA A 1 16.03 -13.81 5.94
C ALA A 1 15.62 -15.24 5.60
N LEU A 2 14.79 -15.92 6.40
CA LEU A 2 14.43 -17.34 6.21
C LEU A 2 13.93 -17.65 4.79
N ASN A 3 12.96 -16.89 4.30
CA ASN A 3 12.39 -17.10 2.96
C ASN A 3 13.47 -17.09 1.85
N HIS A 4 14.37 -16.10 1.89
CA HIS A 4 15.45 -15.99 0.89
C HIS A 4 16.47 -17.13 1.00
N ILE A 5 16.77 -17.60 2.22
CA ILE A 5 17.65 -18.74 2.43
C ILE A 5 17.02 -20.01 1.87
N LEU A 6 15.72 -20.26 2.12
CA LEU A 6 15.01 -21.42 1.58
C LEU A 6 14.96 -21.38 0.05
N LYS A 7 14.71 -20.22 -0.55
CA LYS A 7 14.78 -20.05 -2.02
C LYS A 7 16.17 -20.36 -2.56
N ASP A 8 17.23 -19.88 -1.91
CA ASP A 8 18.61 -20.16 -2.32
C ASP A 8 18.92 -21.65 -2.25
N MET A 9 18.50 -22.34 -1.19
CA MET A 9 18.67 -23.80 -1.08
C MET A 9 18.03 -24.54 -2.25
N VAL A 10 16.82 -24.15 -2.66
CA VAL A 10 16.13 -24.78 -3.80
C VAL A 10 16.88 -24.50 -5.10
N VAL A 11 17.17 -23.23 -5.40
CA VAL A 11 17.87 -22.83 -6.62
C VAL A 11 19.23 -23.46 -6.72
N ARG A 12 20.01 -23.40 -5.66
CA ARG A 12 21.36 -23.99 -5.58
C ARG A 12 21.34 -25.51 -5.76
N THR A 13 20.41 -26.19 -5.13
CA THR A 13 20.24 -27.65 -5.28
C THR A 13 19.88 -28.00 -6.71
N GLN A 14 18.94 -27.30 -7.33
CA GLN A 14 18.53 -27.56 -8.71
C GLN A 14 19.69 -27.31 -9.70
N THR A 15 20.47 -26.25 -9.48
CA THR A 15 21.67 -25.97 -10.27
C THR A 15 22.72 -27.08 -10.13
N LEU A 16 22.97 -27.57 -8.91
CA LEU A 16 23.89 -28.69 -8.68
C LEU A 16 23.43 -29.99 -9.33
N LEU A 17 22.10 -30.17 -9.51
CA LEU A 17 21.51 -31.27 -10.24
C LEU A 17 21.55 -31.08 -11.77
N GLY A 18 22.24 -30.06 -12.28
CA GLY A 18 22.42 -29.78 -13.69
C GLY A 18 21.26 -29.07 -14.38
N LYS A 19 20.32 -28.51 -13.63
CA LYS A 19 19.21 -27.72 -14.18
C LYS A 19 19.60 -26.25 -14.33
N ASP A 20 19.02 -25.60 -15.32
CA ASP A 20 19.04 -24.14 -15.44
C ASP A 20 18.02 -23.58 -14.43
N ALA A 21 18.50 -23.03 -13.35
CA ALA A 21 17.68 -22.50 -12.26
C ALA A 21 18.11 -21.08 -11.89
N PRO A 22 17.84 -20.08 -12.75
CA PRO A 22 18.18 -18.69 -12.47
C PRO A 22 17.33 -18.14 -11.32
N TYR A 23 17.93 -17.26 -10.51
CA TYR A 23 17.23 -16.52 -9.49
C TYR A 23 17.39 -15.02 -9.74
N VAL A 24 16.32 -14.37 -10.17
CA VAL A 24 16.23 -12.92 -10.28
C VAL A 24 15.58 -12.39 -9.00
N PRO A 25 16.32 -11.62 -8.17
CA PRO A 25 15.74 -11.06 -6.96
C PRO A 25 14.77 -9.93 -7.31
N GLY A 26 13.66 -9.84 -6.58
CA GLY A 26 12.65 -8.83 -6.79
C GLY A 26 12.30 -8.08 -5.50
N TRP A 27 11.99 -6.79 -5.65
CA TRP A 27 11.50 -5.94 -4.57
C TRP A 27 10.19 -5.27 -4.95
N ASP A 28 9.25 -5.31 -4.01
CA ASP A 28 8.07 -4.45 -4.04
C ASP A 28 8.45 -3.10 -3.44
N CYS A 29 8.36 -2.06 -4.26
CA CYS A 29 8.87 -0.72 -3.95
C CYS A 29 7.75 0.30 -3.74
N HIS A 30 6.52 -0.13 -3.52
CA HIS A 30 5.33 0.70 -3.37
C HIS A 30 4.60 0.41 -2.05
N GLY A 31 3.59 1.23 -1.78
CA GLY A 31 2.60 1.00 -0.75
C GLY A 31 2.71 1.89 0.48
N LEU A 32 1.68 1.83 1.31
CA LEU A 32 1.53 2.62 2.53
C LEU A 32 2.74 2.55 3.49
N PRO A 33 3.41 1.41 3.70
CA PRO A 33 4.56 1.36 4.59
C PRO A 33 5.70 2.30 4.18
N ILE A 34 5.94 2.46 2.88
CA ILE A 34 6.97 3.37 2.35
C ILE A 34 6.49 4.82 2.50
N GLU A 35 5.27 5.12 2.06
CA GLU A 35 4.68 6.46 2.14
C GLU A 35 4.63 6.96 3.58
N TRP A 36 4.19 6.11 4.51
CA TRP A 36 4.14 6.44 5.93
C TRP A 36 5.52 6.76 6.51
N LYS A 37 6.55 6.02 6.13
CA LYS A 37 7.94 6.29 6.58
C LYS A 37 8.49 7.59 6.04
N VAL A 38 8.17 7.95 4.81
CA VAL A 38 8.53 9.24 4.23
C VAL A 38 7.74 10.37 4.93
N GLU A 39 6.43 10.19 5.13
CA GLU A 39 5.60 11.16 5.86
C GLU A 39 6.10 11.38 7.29
N GLU A 40 6.55 10.33 7.99
CA GLU A 40 7.15 10.46 9.32
C GLU A 40 8.36 11.40 9.33
N GLN A 41 9.15 11.43 8.24
CA GLN A 41 10.26 12.36 8.09
C GLN A 41 9.77 13.81 7.95
N TYR A 42 8.67 14.04 7.24
CA TYR A 42 8.03 15.36 7.14
C TYR A 42 7.50 15.82 8.51
N ARG A 43 6.81 14.94 9.23
CA ARG A 43 6.30 15.23 10.58
C ARG A 43 7.43 15.61 11.55
N LYS A 44 8.57 14.91 11.50
CA LYS A 44 9.78 15.26 12.30
C LYS A 44 10.32 16.64 11.99
N LYS A 45 10.19 17.07 10.73
CA LYS A 45 10.57 18.43 10.28
C LYS A 45 9.48 19.46 10.51
N LYS A 46 8.33 19.07 11.11
CA LYS A 46 7.12 19.91 11.28
C LYS A 46 6.55 20.42 9.96
N LEU A 47 6.70 19.66 8.90
CA LEU A 47 6.13 19.92 7.58
C LEU A 47 4.89 19.04 7.37
N ASN A 48 3.95 19.53 6.56
CA ASN A 48 2.75 18.82 6.17
C ASN A 48 2.96 18.21 4.78
N LYS A 49 2.82 16.88 4.64
CA LYS A 49 2.96 16.22 3.33
C LYS A 49 1.91 16.68 2.32
N ASP A 50 0.72 17.06 2.79
CA ASP A 50 -0.38 17.49 1.91
C ASP A 50 -0.10 18.81 1.18
N GLU A 51 0.92 19.55 1.64
CA GLU A 51 1.40 20.79 1.01
C GLU A 51 2.54 20.54 0.01
N VAL A 52 3.05 19.31 -0.06
CA VAL A 52 4.14 18.93 -0.95
C VAL A 52 3.57 18.47 -2.29
N PRO A 53 4.13 18.91 -3.43
CA PRO A 53 3.73 18.41 -4.73
C PRO A 53 3.85 16.88 -4.81
N ALA A 54 2.82 16.20 -5.33
CA ALA A 54 2.78 14.74 -5.40
C ALA A 54 4.00 14.12 -6.11
N VAL A 55 4.55 14.82 -7.11
CA VAL A 55 5.75 14.38 -7.85
C VAL A 55 6.98 14.35 -6.94
N GLU A 56 7.15 15.36 -6.09
CA GLU A 56 8.26 15.44 -5.14
C GLU A 56 8.14 14.38 -4.07
N PHE A 57 6.96 14.22 -3.48
CA PHE A 57 6.69 13.18 -2.48
C PHE A 57 6.96 11.78 -3.05
N ARG A 58 6.51 11.49 -4.28
CA ARG A 58 6.79 10.22 -4.96
C ARG A 58 8.28 10.00 -5.21
N ALA A 59 9.01 11.06 -5.57
CA ALA A 59 10.46 10.96 -5.76
C ALA A 59 11.18 10.59 -4.45
N GLU A 60 10.75 11.14 -3.32
CA GLU A 60 11.28 10.78 -2.00
C GLU A 60 10.93 9.33 -1.61
N CYS A 61 9.72 8.86 -1.92
CA CYS A 61 9.33 7.46 -1.73
C CYS A 61 10.23 6.52 -2.55
N ARG A 62 10.50 6.85 -3.81
CA ARG A 62 11.42 6.08 -4.67
C ARG A 62 12.85 6.07 -4.10
N ALA A 63 13.34 7.20 -3.65
CA ALA A 63 14.67 7.29 -3.03
C ALA A 63 14.76 6.47 -1.74
N TYR A 64 13.72 6.50 -0.92
CA TYR A 64 13.63 5.68 0.28
C TYR A 64 13.62 4.18 -0.07
N ALA A 65 12.81 3.76 -1.04
CA ALA A 65 12.77 2.38 -1.50
C ALA A 65 14.12 1.93 -2.05
N GLN A 66 14.79 2.74 -2.87
CA GLN A 66 16.10 2.44 -3.42
C GLN A 66 17.15 2.22 -2.35
N ASN A 67 17.17 3.04 -1.31
CA ASN A 67 18.08 2.87 -0.18
C ASN A 67 17.88 1.50 0.51
N TRP A 68 16.63 1.04 0.63
CA TRP A 68 16.36 -0.26 1.21
C TRP A 68 16.67 -1.42 0.27
N VAL A 69 16.48 -1.26 -1.04
CA VAL A 69 16.94 -2.23 -2.04
C VAL A 69 18.45 -2.46 -1.90
N ASP A 70 19.23 -1.38 -1.86
CA ASP A 70 20.69 -1.46 -1.77
C ASP A 70 21.14 -2.08 -0.44
N THR A 71 20.54 -1.65 0.67
CA THR A 71 20.83 -2.19 2.00
C THR A 71 20.52 -3.68 2.07
N GLN A 72 19.36 -4.09 1.63
CA GLN A 72 18.92 -5.50 1.66
C GLN A 72 19.75 -6.36 0.70
N ARG A 73 20.10 -5.84 -0.47
CA ARG A 73 21.01 -6.51 -1.42
C ARG A 73 22.31 -6.90 -0.75
N GLU A 74 22.97 -5.98 -0.08
CA GLU A 74 24.24 -6.24 0.60
C GLU A 74 24.07 -7.22 1.78
N GLN A 75 22.98 -7.11 2.52
CA GLN A 75 22.68 -8.06 3.59
C GLN A 75 22.42 -9.48 3.06
N LEU A 76 21.72 -9.61 1.94
CA LEU A 76 21.42 -10.92 1.32
C LEU A 76 22.68 -11.54 0.70
N LYS A 77 23.53 -10.73 0.06
CA LYS A 77 24.86 -11.17 -0.41
C LYS A 77 25.71 -11.66 0.75
N ARG A 78 25.70 -10.99 1.88
CA ARG A 78 26.42 -11.41 3.08
C ARG A 78 25.94 -12.76 3.62
N LEU A 79 24.65 -13.09 3.43
CA LEU A 79 24.09 -14.39 3.78
C LEU A 79 24.47 -15.49 2.78
N GLY A 80 25.20 -15.17 1.71
CA GLY A 80 25.63 -16.11 0.69
C GLY A 80 24.55 -16.49 -0.34
N ILE A 81 23.48 -15.72 -0.44
CA ILE A 81 22.41 -15.96 -1.40
C ILE A 81 22.93 -15.71 -2.82
N ASN A 82 22.78 -16.69 -3.69
CA ASN A 82 23.20 -16.65 -5.09
C ASN A 82 22.02 -16.20 -5.98
N ALA A 83 22.18 -15.03 -6.59
CA ALA A 83 21.15 -14.41 -7.42
C ALA A 83 21.79 -13.48 -8.47
N ASP A 84 21.03 -13.09 -9.48
CA ASP A 84 21.42 -12.04 -10.42
C ASP A 84 21.20 -10.66 -9.76
N TRP A 85 22.22 -10.23 -9.03
CA TRP A 85 22.17 -8.98 -8.28
C TRP A 85 22.31 -7.73 -9.16
N ASP A 86 22.77 -7.88 -10.37
CA ASP A 86 23.01 -6.78 -11.31
C ASP A 86 21.74 -6.41 -12.07
N ASN A 87 20.80 -7.36 -12.23
CA ASN A 87 19.55 -7.19 -12.95
C ASN A 87 18.33 -7.56 -12.06
N PRO A 88 18.11 -6.87 -10.92
CA PRO A 88 16.98 -7.14 -10.07
C PRO A 88 15.67 -6.70 -10.73
N TYR A 89 14.56 -7.33 -10.33
CA TYR A 89 13.23 -6.84 -10.66
C TYR A 89 12.76 -5.85 -9.58
N LEU A 90 12.50 -4.60 -9.99
CA LEU A 90 11.99 -3.56 -9.10
C LEU A 90 10.61 -3.11 -9.60
N THR A 91 9.59 -3.19 -8.74
CA THR A 91 8.24 -2.77 -9.13
C THR A 91 8.13 -1.26 -9.42
N MET A 92 9.12 -0.46 -8.96
CA MET A 92 9.21 0.98 -9.23
C MET A 92 9.94 1.33 -10.53
N ASP A 93 10.48 0.34 -11.26
CA ASP A 93 11.10 0.62 -12.56
C ASP A 93 10.06 1.11 -13.54
N PHE A 94 10.39 2.16 -14.30
CA PHE A 94 9.45 2.76 -15.25
C PHE A 94 8.94 1.78 -16.29
N GLN A 95 9.78 0.83 -16.71
CA GLN A 95 9.36 -0.21 -17.63
C GLN A 95 8.36 -1.18 -16.99
N ALA A 96 8.55 -1.53 -15.73
CA ALA A 96 7.62 -2.36 -14.98
C ALA A 96 6.27 -1.65 -14.80
N GLU A 97 6.29 -0.39 -14.39
CA GLU A 97 5.07 0.44 -14.27
C GLU A 97 4.35 0.59 -15.61
N ALA A 98 5.08 0.84 -16.68
CA ALA A 98 4.50 0.95 -18.04
C ALA A 98 3.84 -0.36 -18.49
N THR A 99 4.45 -1.50 -18.17
CA THR A 99 3.88 -2.82 -18.47
C THR A 99 2.59 -3.06 -17.69
N ILE A 100 2.56 -2.72 -16.40
CA ILE A 100 1.35 -2.83 -15.56
C ILE A 100 0.22 -1.99 -16.15
N VAL A 101 0.49 -0.74 -16.53
CA VAL A 101 -0.52 0.13 -17.15
C VAL A 101 -1.00 -0.42 -18.49
N ALA A 102 -0.09 -0.91 -19.33
CA ALA A 102 -0.44 -1.50 -20.62
C ALA A 102 -1.35 -2.73 -20.47
N GLU A 103 -1.09 -3.59 -19.48
CA GLU A 103 -1.96 -4.74 -19.20
C GLU A 103 -3.33 -4.30 -18.66
N LEU A 104 -3.38 -3.29 -17.79
CA LEU A 104 -4.66 -2.73 -17.30
C LEU A 104 -5.51 -2.15 -18.43
N LEU A 105 -4.89 -1.49 -19.42
CA LEU A 105 -5.60 -0.93 -20.56
C LEU A 105 -6.28 -1.99 -21.42
N LYS A 106 -5.76 -3.21 -21.49
CA LYS A 106 -6.44 -4.33 -22.18
C LYS A 106 -7.78 -4.68 -21.55
N PHE A 107 -7.90 -4.57 -20.22
CA PHE A 107 -9.18 -4.73 -19.52
C PHE A 107 -10.13 -3.57 -19.82
N ALA A 108 -9.63 -2.35 -19.95
CA ALA A 108 -10.43 -1.21 -20.36
C ALA A 108 -10.96 -1.37 -21.80
N GLU A 109 -10.11 -1.78 -22.74
CA GLU A 109 -10.49 -2.04 -24.14
C GLU A 109 -11.52 -3.15 -24.27
N SER A 110 -11.44 -4.20 -23.44
CA SER A 110 -12.43 -5.28 -23.41
C SER A 110 -13.74 -4.94 -22.68
N GLY A 111 -13.85 -3.74 -22.12
CA GLY A 111 -15.02 -3.29 -21.36
C GLY A 111 -15.15 -3.90 -19.95
N GLN A 112 -14.14 -4.60 -19.48
CA GLN A 112 -14.17 -5.23 -18.14
C GLN A 112 -13.79 -4.24 -17.03
N LEU A 113 -13.09 -3.14 -17.37
CA LEU A 113 -12.77 -2.07 -16.43
C LEU A 113 -13.80 -0.96 -16.54
N TYR A 114 -14.48 -0.67 -15.43
CA TYR A 114 -15.46 0.42 -15.34
C TYR A 114 -15.29 1.20 -14.03
N ARG A 115 -15.74 2.44 -14.03
CA ARG A 115 -15.78 3.27 -12.82
C ARG A 115 -17.10 3.02 -12.08
N GLY A 116 -16.98 2.66 -10.79
CA GLY A 116 -18.15 2.45 -9.93
C GLY A 116 -17.86 2.90 -8.50
N ALA A 117 -18.91 2.96 -7.67
CA ALA A 117 -18.81 3.20 -6.24
C ALA A 117 -19.07 1.91 -5.47
N LYS A 118 -18.23 1.62 -4.49
CA LYS A 118 -18.38 0.51 -3.53
C LYS A 118 -18.02 1.02 -2.14
N PRO A 119 -18.83 0.75 -1.11
CA PRO A 119 -18.45 1.02 0.27
C PRO A 119 -17.16 0.25 0.63
N VAL A 120 -16.18 0.94 1.14
CA VAL A 120 -14.89 0.36 1.56
C VAL A 120 -14.48 0.95 2.90
N MET A 121 -13.65 0.22 3.66
CA MET A 121 -13.06 0.74 4.88
C MET A 121 -12.11 1.88 4.54
N TRP A 122 -12.12 2.90 5.37
CA TRP A 122 -11.33 4.11 5.19
C TRP A 122 -10.52 4.42 6.42
N SER A 123 -9.21 4.67 6.25
CA SER A 123 -8.38 5.20 7.32
C SER A 123 -8.41 6.73 7.32
N PRO A 124 -8.94 7.37 8.38
CA PRO A 124 -8.92 8.83 8.48
C PRO A 124 -7.52 9.38 8.79
N VAL A 125 -6.61 8.54 9.27
CA VAL A 125 -5.22 8.92 9.58
C VAL A 125 -4.38 8.99 8.32
N GLU A 126 -4.38 7.90 7.53
CA GLU A 126 -3.66 7.82 6.26
C GLU A 126 -4.42 8.48 5.10
N LYS A 127 -5.71 8.83 5.31
CA LYS A 127 -6.59 9.44 4.30
C LYS A 127 -6.69 8.60 3.01
N THR A 128 -6.88 7.30 3.19
CA THR A 128 -6.97 6.35 2.08
C THR A 128 -7.95 5.21 2.36
N ALA A 129 -8.44 4.59 1.28
CA ALA A 129 -9.16 3.32 1.37
C ALA A 129 -8.20 2.19 1.76
N LEU A 130 -8.72 1.22 2.51
CA LEU A 130 -7.98 0.03 2.91
C LEU A 130 -8.42 -1.17 2.07
N ALA A 131 -7.48 -2.03 1.69
CA ALA A 131 -7.78 -3.35 1.18
C ALA A 131 -8.36 -4.22 2.31
N GLU A 132 -9.21 -5.18 1.98
CA GLU A 132 -9.83 -6.06 2.98
C GLU A 132 -8.78 -6.79 3.85
N ALA A 133 -7.65 -7.19 3.26
CA ALA A 133 -6.56 -7.84 3.96
C ALA A 133 -5.78 -6.92 4.93
N GLU A 134 -5.98 -5.62 4.85
CA GLU A 134 -5.32 -4.62 5.72
C GLU A 134 -6.20 -4.24 6.92
N VAL A 135 -7.45 -4.73 6.96
CA VAL A 135 -8.40 -4.42 8.03
C VAL A 135 -8.24 -5.44 9.14
N GLU A 136 -7.90 -4.95 10.32
CA GLU A 136 -7.86 -5.74 11.55
C GLU A 136 -9.09 -5.43 12.40
N TYR A 137 -9.67 -6.47 13.00
CA TYR A 137 -10.86 -6.36 13.85
C TYR A 137 -10.50 -6.66 15.30
N GLU A 138 -10.93 -5.80 16.19
CA GLU A 138 -10.75 -5.97 17.64
C GLU A 138 -12.10 -5.84 18.35
N ASP A 139 -12.30 -6.63 19.38
CA ASP A 139 -13.45 -6.50 20.27
C ASP A 139 -13.26 -5.28 21.16
N ILE A 140 -14.11 -4.28 20.99
CA ILE A 140 -14.09 -3.06 21.81
C ILE A 140 -15.42 -2.86 22.53
N VAL A 141 -15.38 -2.21 23.67
CA VAL A 141 -16.56 -1.72 24.38
C VAL A 141 -16.69 -0.23 24.10
N SER A 142 -17.81 0.15 23.45
CA SER A 142 -18.12 1.55 23.19
C SER A 142 -19.46 1.93 23.85
N THR A 143 -19.61 3.21 24.17
CA THR A 143 -20.87 3.75 24.68
C THR A 143 -21.68 4.30 23.52
N GLN A 144 -22.87 3.76 23.33
CA GLN A 144 -23.86 4.34 22.44
C GLN A 144 -24.82 5.21 23.27
N ILE A 145 -25.19 6.34 22.73
CA ILE A 145 -26.20 7.23 23.32
C ILE A 145 -27.25 7.57 22.26
N ASP A 146 -28.50 7.67 22.70
CA ASP A 146 -29.60 8.21 21.92
C ASP A 146 -29.92 9.59 22.45
N VAL A 147 -29.89 10.59 21.58
CA VAL A 147 -30.13 11.98 21.96
C VAL A 147 -31.41 12.49 21.33
N ALA A 148 -32.32 12.96 22.14
CA ALA A 148 -33.58 13.56 21.69
C ALA A 148 -33.42 15.05 21.46
N PHE A 149 -33.69 15.50 20.24
CA PHE A 149 -33.70 16.92 19.87
C PHE A 149 -35.13 17.37 19.60
N GLU A 150 -35.55 18.48 20.20
CA GLU A 150 -36.84 19.08 19.90
C GLU A 150 -36.86 19.65 18.49
N ILE A 151 -37.93 19.37 17.73
CA ILE A 151 -38.15 19.92 16.39
C ILE A 151 -38.76 21.30 16.55
N VAL A 152 -37.94 22.34 16.41
CA VAL A 152 -38.33 23.71 16.60
C VAL A 152 -39.02 24.33 15.34
N GLU A 153 -38.77 23.77 14.16
CA GLU A 153 -39.34 24.19 12.88
C GLU A 153 -39.49 22.99 11.95
N SER A 154 -40.63 22.89 11.26
CA SER A 154 -40.90 21.83 10.28
C SER A 154 -41.93 22.33 9.25
N PRO A 155 -41.84 21.91 7.98
CA PRO A 155 -42.91 22.10 6.99
C PRO A 155 -44.19 21.30 7.34
N ILE A 156 -44.10 20.31 8.22
CA ILE A 156 -45.20 19.53 8.76
C ILE A 156 -45.50 20.04 10.16
N ALA A 157 -46.57 20.78 10.30
CA ALA A 157 -46.89 21.48 11.56
C ALA A 157 -47.02 20.55 12.79
N GLU A 158 -47.50 19.33 12.58
CA GLU A 158 -47.69 18.35 13.64
C GLU A 158 -46.38 17.85 14.25
N LEU A 159 -45.26 18.06 13.58
CA LEU A 159 -43.94 17.65 14.08
C LEU A 159 -43.29 18.73 14.96
N VAL A 160 -43.75 19.99 14.92
CA VAL A 160 -43.18 21.02 15.77
C VAL A 160 -43.50 20.74 17.23
N GLY A 161 -42.49 20.73 18.09
CA GLY A 161 -42.57 20.33 19.49
C GLY A 161 -42.44 18.82 19.73
N ALA A 162 -42.38 18.00 18.67
CA ALA A 162 -41.99 16.58 18.79
C ALA A 162 -40.47 16.47 18.92
N HIS A 163 -39.96 15.27 19.22
CA HIS A 163 -38.54 15.01 19.34
C HIS A 163 -38.05 14.07 18.26
N ALA A 164 -36.95 14.43 17.61
CA ALA A 164 -36.17 13.52 16.76
C ALA A 164 -35.09 12.86 17.63
N VAL A 165 -34.96 11.57 17.57
CA VAL A 165 -33.92 10.81 18.26
C VAL A 165 -32.84 10.42 17.24
N ILE A 166 -31.61 10.74 17.57
CA ILE A 166 -30.44 10.47 16.74
C ILE A 166 -29.43 9.64 17.53
#